data_7c3f8642e85b363022e96ad352534e77
#
_entry.id   7c3f8642e85b363022e96ad352534e77
#
_cell.length_a   1.000
_cell.length_b   1.000
_cell.length_c   1.000
_cell.angle_alpha   90.00
_cell.angle_beta   90.00
_cell.angle_gamma   90.00
#
_symmetry.space_group_name_H-M   'P 1'
#
loop_
_entity.id
_entity.type
_entity.pdbx_description
1 polymer ?
#
loop_
_entity_poly.entity_id
_entity_poly.type
_entity_poly.pdbx_seq_one_letter_code
_entity_poly.pdbx_strand_id
1 'polypeptide(L)'
;MRRCTLRTKVATSPQRLGAAVDSPLLTIFSAPKAFQGHIGIIQENAIRSWLCLHPKPTIILFSNEAGTAEAASRLGVQSVTQVETNSYGTPLVSNMFSQADTLATGDVLAFVSADIILTQSTIDGARIAMEWSRRFLLVAQRHDVDVRQLIEFDDGWEERWAAKAVAGGKLHSAGAVDLFLYPKGQYEHMPPFAIGRTAYDNWILWNTVASEIPLIDATRFVTLIHQNHDYLHALKVDVWDGDEARENRKWIAHWTNYYSIAHATWTLGPDARIVPAVGWKYRMARPRQLISHTFRASRRIRTRLRSWRLARRYGA
;
A
#
# COMPACT_ATOMS: atom_id res chain seq x y z
N MET A 1 -67.02 -18.97 -8.33
CA MET A 1 -66.13 -18.52 -7.27
C MET A 1 -64.98 -19.53 -7.10
N ARG A 2 -63.82 -19.28 -7.69
CA ARG A 2 -62.62 -20.11 -7.49
C ARG A 2 -61.58 -19.27 -6.76
N ARG A 3 -61.21 -19.65 -5.53
CA ARG A 3 -60.16 -19.05 -4.71
C ARG A 3 -58.81 -19.51 -5.24
N CYS A 4 -57.98 -18.55 -5.61
CA CYS A 4 -56.58 -18.76 -5.98
C CYS A 4 -55.73 -18.64 -4.70
N THR A 5 -55.10 -19.75 -4.28
CA THR A 5 -54.16 -19.78 -3.18
C THR A 5 -52.74 -19.55 -3.72
N LEU A 6 -52.15 -18.37 -3.37
CA LEU A 6 -50.76 -18.06 -3.59
C LEU A 6 -49.87 -18.86 -2.60
N ARG A 7 -49.09 -19.79 -3.13
CA ARG A 7 -47.98 -20.44 -2.37
C ARG A 7 -46.78 -19.49 -2.31
N THR A 8 -46.50 -18.98 -1.14
CA THR A 8 -45.26 -18.31 -0.83
C THR A 8 -44.10 -19.31 -0.86
N LYS A 9 -43.17 -19.12 -1.79
CA LYS A 9 -41.86 -19.82 -1.75
C LYS A 9 -41.01 -19.20 -0.67
N VAL A 10 -40.72 -19.97 0.36
CA VAL A 10 -39.70 -19.67 1.38
C VAL A 10 -38.35 -19.79 0.68
N ALA A 11 -37.61 -18.66 0.65
CA ALA A 11 -36.22 -18.63 0.19
C ALA A 11 -35.37 -19.35 1.23
N THR A 12 -34.74 -20.43 0.84
CA THR A 12 -33.70 -21.12 1.62
C THR A 12 -32.47 -20.23 1.71
N SER A 13 -32.07 -19.92 2.91
CA SER A 13 -30.80 -19.25 3.25
C SER A 13 -29.62 -20.00 2.62
N PRO A 14 -28.60 -19.31 2.07
CA PRO A 14 -27.40 -19.98 1.64
C PRO A 14 -26.69 -20.58 2.85
N GLN A 15 -26.43 -21.89 2.77
CA GLN A 15 -25.59 -22.61 3.72
C GLN A 15 -24.22 -21.91 3.82
N ARG A 16 -23.83 -21.56 5.04
CA ARG A 16 -22.46 -21.17 5.35
C ARG A 16 -21.56 -22.36 4.97
N LEU A 17 -20.74 -22.16 3.94
CA LEU A 17 -19.62 -23.06 3.68
C LEU A 17 -18.73 -23.07 4.92
N GLY A 18 -18.35 -24.29 5.30
CA GLY A 18 -17.59 -24.58 6.50
C GLY A 18 -16.33 -23.74 6.64
N ALA A 19 -15.96 -23.51 7.90
CA ALA A 19 -14.75 -22.83 8.31
C ALA A 19 -13.54 -23.31 7.50
N ALA A 20 -13.05 -22.48 6.59
CA ALA A 20 -11.74 -22.66 6.02
C ALA A 20 -10.73 -22.43 7.15
N VAL A 21 -9.89 -23.43 7.36
CA VAL A 21 -8.68 -23.39 8.18
C VAL A 21 -7.97 -22.04 7.99
N ASP A 22 -7.50 -21.43 9.08
CA ASP A 22 -6.80 -20.14 9.20
C ASP A 22 -5.69 -19.87 8.17
N SER A 23 -6.06 -19.70 6.91
CA SER A 23 -5.15 -19.15 5.91
C SER A 23 -5.02 -17.65 6.17
N PRO A 24 -3.78 -17.12 6.25
CA PRO A 24 -3.59 -15.69 6.49
C PRO A 24 -4.25 -14.89 5.35
N LEU A 25 -5.15 -13.97 5.69
CA LEU A 25 -5.75 -13.05 4.73
C LEU A 25 -4.68 -12.15 4.09
N LEU A 26 -3.68 -11.75 4.88
CA LEU A 26 -2.72 -10.71 4.56
C LEU A 26 -1.29 -11.23 4.55
N THR A 27 -0.53 -10.85 3.52
CA THR A 27 0.93 -10.93 3.49
C THR A 27 1.49 -9.51 3.56
N ILE A 28 2.21 -9.19 4.64
CA ILE A 28 2.91 -7.91 4.80
C ILE A 28 4.35 -8.08 4.31
N PHE A 29 4.81 -7.13 3.49
CA PHE A 29 6.21 -7.09 3.12
C PHE A 29 6.78 -5.68 3.26
N SER A 30 8.08 -5.62 3.55
CA SER A 30 8.79 -4.38 3.85
C SER A 30 10.26 -4.48 3.48
N ALA A 31 10.91 -3.32 3.34
CA ALA A 31 12.34 -3.22 3.12
C ALA A 31 12.97 -2.43 4.29
N PRO A 32 13.34 -3.12 5.38
CA PRO A 32 13.94 -2.46 6.54
C PRO A 32 15.35 -1.95 6.22
N LYS A 33 15.77 -0.94 6.95
CA LYS A 33 17.16 -0.48 7.06
C LYS A 33 17.90 -1.37 8.07
N ALA A 34 19.21 -1.14 8.21
CA ALA A 34 20.01 -1.82 9.23
C ALA A 34 19.38 -1.74 10.64
N PHE A 35 19.30 -2.86 11.35
CA PHE A 35 18.75 -2.93 12.71
C PHE A 35 19.76 -2.42 13.74
N GLN A 36 20.02 -1.12 13.72
CA GLN A 36 21.01 -0.47 14.59
C GLN A 36 20.41 0.74 15.29
N GLY A 37 20.78 0.95 16.55
CA GLY A 37 20.37 2.10 17.35
C GLY A 37 18.85 2.30 17.35
N HIS A 38 18.41 3.56 17.25
CA HIS A 38 16.99 3.91 17.24
C HIS A 38 16.22 3.33 16.05
N ILE A 39 16.85 3.22 14.88
CA ILE A 39 16.23 2.60 13.69
C ILE A 39 15.89 1.14 13.96
N GLY A 40 16.77 0.39 14.60
CA GLY A 40 16.47 -0.98 15.01
C GLY A 40 15.28 -1.09 15.96
N ILE A 41 15.17 -0.18 16.93
CA ILE A 41 14.05 -0.14 17.90
C ILE A 41 12.71 0.08 17.17
N ILE A 42 12.62 1.10 16.32
CA ILE A 42 11.35 1.43 15.65
C ILE A 42 10.94 0.35 14.65
N GLN A 43 11.88 -0.28 13.95
CA GLN A 43 11.60 -1.41 13.06
C GLN A 43 11.13 -2.65 13.82
N GLU A 44 11.73 -2.93 14.98
CA GLU A 44 11.28 -4.02 15.83
C GLU A 44 9.86 -3.78 16.35
N ASN A 45 9.56 -2.58 16.83
CA ASN A 45 8.20 -2.20 17.26
C ASN A 45 7.18 -2.39 16.14
N ALA A 46 7.51 -1.94 14.92
CA ALA A 46 6.64 -2.10 13.76
C ALA A 46 6.35 -3.58 13.49
N ILE A 47 7.37 -4.42 13.35
CA ILE A 47 7.21 -5.85 13.05
C ILE A 47 6.45 -6.57 14.17
N ARG A 48 6.72 -6.24 15.44
CA ARG A 48 5.97 -6.80 16.58
C ARG A 48 4.50 -6.44 16.53
N SER A 49 4.14 -5.21 16.16
CA SER A 49 2.74 -4.83 15.97
C SER A 49 2.07 -5.63 14.86
N TRP A 50 2.78 -5.90 13.75
CA TRP A 50 2.24 -6.72 12.65
C TRP A 50 2.00 -8.17 13.09
N LEU A 51 2.85 -8.71 13.97
CA LEU A 51 2.68 -10.05 14.55
C LEU A 51 1.49 -10.17 15.51
N CYS A 52 0.99 -9.04 16.05
CA CYS A 52 -0.20 -8.99 16.92
C CYS A 52 -1.52 -8.98 16.14
N LEU A 53 -1.50 -8.82 14.82
CA LEU A 53 -2.73 -8.77 13.99
C LEU A 53 -3.40 -10.15 13.87
N HIS A 54 -4.75 -10.16 13.77
CA HIS A 54 -5.56 -11.37 13.65
C HIS A 54 -6.52 -11.31 12.45
N PRO A 55 -6.56 -12.35 11.57
CA PRO A 55 -5.68 -13.52 11.57
C PRO A 55 -4.22 -13.10 11.36
N LYS A 56 -3.28 -13.86 11.94
CA LYS A 56 -1.85 -13.55 11.89
C LYS A 56 -1.37 -13.49 10.44
N PRO A 57 -0.77 -12.35 10.00
CA PRO A 57 -0.28 -12.22 8.63
C PRO A 57 1.02 -13.01 8.42
N THR A 58 1.32 -13.37 7.17
CA THR A 58 2.68 -13.69 6.76
C THR A 58 3.47 -12.38 6.66
N ILE A 59 4.71 -12.37 7.17
CA ILE A 59 5.58 -11.18 7.12
C ILE A 59 6.87 -11.53 6.40
N ILE A 60 7.25 -10.70 5.41
CA ILE A 60 8.45 -10.88 4.58
C ILE A 60 9.30 -9.60 4.63
N LEU A 61 10.55 -9.72 5.04
CA LEU A 61 11.50 -8.62 5.07
C LEU A 61 12.47 -8.76 3.89
N PHE A 62 12.46 -7.79 2.98
CA PHE A 62 13.34 -7.72 1.82
C PHE A 62 14.52 -6.81 2.11
N SER A 63 15.61 -7.34 2.61
CA SER A 63 16.82 -6.57 2.90
C SER A 63 18.03 -7.47 3.16
N ASN A 64 19.19 -7.00 2.73
CA ASN A 64 20.49 -7.53 3.10
C ASN A 64 21.23 -6.64 4.11
N GLU A 65 20.56 -5.63 4.65
CA GLU A 65 21.08 -4.71 5.65
C GLU A 65 21.43 -5.42 6.96
N ALA A 66 22.44 -4.90 7.64
CA ALA A 66 22.98 -5.50 8.88
C ALA A 66 21.89 -5.69 9.95
N GLY A 67 21.83 -6.88 10.55
CA GLY A 67 20.89 -7.24 11.60
C GLY A 67 19.50 -7.65 11.12
N THR A 68 19.18 -7.56 9.80
CA THR A 68 17.86 -7.93 9.29
C THR A 68 17.59 -9.43 9.41
N ALA A 69 18.53 -10.27 9.03
CA ALA A 69 18.36 -11.73 9.09
C ALA A 69 18.23 -12.22 10.54
N GLU A 70 19.03 -11.68 11.45
CA GLU A 70 18.97 -11.97 12.87
C GLU A 70 17.65 -11.54 13.50
N ALA A 71 17.19 -10.33 13.17
CA ALA A 71 15.89 -9.81 13.63
C ALA A 71 14.74 -10.67 13.09
N ALA A 72 14.75 -11.02 11.81
CA ALA A 72 13.76 -11.89 11.20
C ALA A 72 13.70 -13.26 11.87
N SER A 73 14.86 -13.90 12.10
CA SER A 73 14.95 -15.17 12.81
C SER A 73 14.39 -15.09 14.23
N ARG A 74 14.78 -14.07 14.99
CA ARG A 74 14.32 -13.85 16.37
C ARG A 74 12.82 -13.57 16.46
N LEU A 75 12.25 -12.85 15.49
CA LEU A 75 10.83 -12.52 15.44
C LEU A 75 9.98 -13.59 14.75
N GLY A 76 10.61 -14.62 14.17
CA GLY A 76 9.90 -15.70 13.48
C GLY A 76 9.20 -15.24 12.19
N VAL A 77 9.81 -14.31 11.45
CA VAL A 77 9.32 -13.81 10.16
C VAL A 77 10.28 -14.19 9.03
N GLN A 78 9.80 -14.15 7.78
CA GLN A 78 10.61 -14.50 6.62
C GLN A 78 11.57 -13.36 6.26
N SER A 79 12.82 -13.70 5.92
CA SER A 79 13.79 -12.78 5.35
C SER A 79 14.19 -13.21 3.95
N VAL A 80 14.21 -12.26 3.03
CA VAL A 80 14.68 -12.42 1.65
C VAL A 80 15.81 -11.43 1.42
N THR A 81 17.02 -11.96 1.30
CA THR A 81 18.24 -11.16 1.14
C THR A 81 18.61 -10.90 -0.33
N GLN A 82 18.07 -11.70 -1.25
CA GLN A 82 18.32 -11.57 -2.68
C GLN A 82 17.23 -10.72 -3.33
N VAL A 83 17.51 -9.44 -3.43
CA VAL A 83 16.66 -8.46 -4.13
C VAL A 83 17.49 -7.90 -5.28
N GLU A 84 16.89 -7.79 -6.46
CA GLU A 84 17.54 -7.10 -7.58
C GLU A 84 17.82 -5.64 -7.22
N THR A 85 19.00 -5.17 -7.61
CA THR A 85 19.44 -3.80 -7.37
C THR A 85 19.70 -3.08 -8.69
N ASN A 86 19.67 -1.76 -8.65
CA ASN A 86 20.15 -0.94 -9.77
C ASN A 86 21.69 -0.90 -9.79
N SER A 87 22.27 -0.12 -10.73
CA SER A 87 23.72 0.06 -10.86
C SER A 87 24.39 0.72 -9.65
N TYR A 88 23.62 1.30 -8.74
CA TYR A 88 24.09 1.92 -7.49
C TYR A 88 24.00 0.97 -6.28
N GLY A 89 23.49 -0.26 -6.48
CA GLY A 89 23.27 -1.21 -5.41
C GLY A 89 21.98 -0.99 -4.61
N THR A 90 21.11 -0.08 -5.03
CA THR A 90 19.83 0.17 -4.36
C THR A 90 18.77 -0.85 -4.80
N PRO A 91 18.06 -1.51 -3.87
CA PRO A 91 17.01 -2.46 -4.19
C PRO A 91 15.89 -1.88 -5.06
N LEU A 92 15.37 -2.71 -5.96
CA LEU A 92 14.28 -2.35 -6.87
C LEU A 92 12.92 -2.71 -6.29
N VAL A 93 12.02 -1.73 -6.23
CA VAL A 93 10.64 -1.91 -5.74
C VAL A 93 9.89 -2.96 -6.58
N SER A 94 10.08 -2.96 -7.91
CA SER A 94 9.48 -3.94 -8.81
C SER A 94 9.81 -5.39 -8.47
N ASN A 95 11.07 -5.65 -8.12
CA ASN A 95 11.52 -7.00 -7.76
C ASN A 95 10.91 -7.44 -6.41
N MET A 96 10.86 -6.53 -5.42
CA MET A 96 10.22 -6.83 -4.13
C MET A 96 8.72 -7.14 -4.29
N PHE A 97 8.00 -6.36 -5.10
CA PHE A 97 6.57 -6.61 -5.37
C PHE A 97 6.36 -7.96 -6.08
N SER A 98 7.16 -8.28 -7.09
CA SER A 98 7.09 -9.56 -7.81
C SER A 98 7.40 -10.76 -6.92
N GLN A 99 8.45 -10.67 -6.09
CA GLN A 99 8.79 -11.73 -5.15
C GLN A 99 7.73 -11.87 -4.06
N ALA A 100 7.22 -10.75 -3.50
CA ALA A 100 6.15 -10.78 -2.50
C ALA A 100 4.89 -11.43 -3.06
N ASP A 101 4.53 -11.13 -4.31
CA ASP A 101 3.40 -11.76 -4.98
C ASP A 101 3.56 -13.28 -5.12
N THR A 102 4.75 -13.74 -5.47
CA THR A 102 5.08 -15.18 -5.57
C THR A 102 5.05 -15.88 -4.20
N LEU A 103 5.59 -15.24 -3.17
CA LEU A 103 5.72 -15.80 -1.81
C LEU A 103 4.45 -15.63 -0.96
N ALA A 104 3.51 -14.79 -1.39
CA ALA A 104 2.30 -14.50 -0.64
C ALA A 104 1.44 -15.73 -0.42
N THR A 105 1.06 -15.96 0.84
CA THR A 105 0.15 -17.03 1.26
C THR A 105 -1.30 -16.55 1.34
N GLY A 106 -1.52 -15.21 1.50
CA GLY A 106 -2.84 -14.60 1.50
C GLY A 106 -3.23 -13.98 0.16
N ASP A 107 -4.52 -13.64 0.02
CA ASP A 107 -5.07 -13.02 -1.18
C ASP A 107 -4.81 -11.51 -1.26
N VAL A 108 -4.36 -10.91 -0.15
CA VAL A 108 -4.05 -9.48 -0.02
C VAL A 108 -2.60 -9.29 0.37
N LEU A 109 -1.93 -8.36 -0.29
CA LEU A 109 -0.59 -7.92 0.05
C LEU A 109 -0.61 -6.52 0.64
N ALA A 110 0.31 -6.25 1.58
CA ALA A 110 0.57 -4.92 2.11
C ALA A 110 2.06 -4.60 2.04
N PHE A 111 2.44 -3.63 1.19
CA PHE A 111 3.75 -3.00 1.29
C PHE A 111 3.69 -1.93 2.37
N VAL A 112 4.54 -2.03 3.38
CA VAL A 112 4.52 -1.17 4.56
C VAL A 112 5.93 -0.67 4.85
N SER A 113 6.07 0.63 5.17
CA SER A 113 7.35 1.16 5.67
C SER A 113 7.69 0.52 7.03
N ALA A 114 8.97 0.15 7.22
CA ALA A 114 9.40 -0.65 8.37
C ALA A 114 9.36 0.09 9.73
N ASP A 115 8.92 1.33 9.76
CA ASP A 115 8.73 2.19 10.93
C ASP A 115 7.26 2.44 11.29
N ILE A 116 6.33 1.76 10.60
CA ILE A 116 4.88 1.91 10.79
C ILE A 116 4.33 0.82 11.70
N ILE A 117 3.81 1.22 12.84
CA ILE A 117 2.99 0.37 13.70
C ILE A 117 1.61 0.24 13.05
N LEU A 118 1.16 -0.99 12.86
CA LEU A 118 -0.18 -1.32 12.37
C LEU A 118 -1.11 -1.70 13.53
N THR A 119 -2.38 -1.39 13.36
CA THR A 119 -3.46 -1.77 14.25
C THR A 119 -4.38 -2.79 13.56
N GLN A 120 -5.24 -3.46 14.34
CA GLN A 120 -6.21 -4.45 13.84
C GLN A 120 -7.10 -3.86 12.73
N SER A 121 -7.34 -2.55 12.75
CA SER A 121 -8.09 -1.85 11.71
C SER A 121 -7.51 -2.05 10.30
N THR A 122 -6.23 -2.41 10.17
CA THR A 122 -5.60 -2.74 8.88
C THR A 122 -6.15 -4.03 8.28
N ILE A 123 -6.29 -5.09 9.10
CA ILE A 123 -6.92 -6.36 8.68
C ILE A 123 -8.39 -6.15 8.36
N ASP A 124 -9.10 -5.39 9.19
CA ASP A 124 -10.52 -5.13 8.99
C ASP A 124 -10.76 -4.32 7.71
N GLY A 125 -9.91 -3.31 7.45
CA GLY A 125 -9.93 -2.54 6.21
C GLY A 125 -9.64 -3.41 4.97
N ALA A 126 -8.68 -4.36 5.07
CA ALA A 126 -8.39 -5.31 4.00
C ALA A 126 -9.61 -6.20 3.69
N ARG A 127 -10.26 -6.72 4.74
CA ARG A 127 -11.45 -7.57 4.58
C ARG A 127 -12.60 -6.82 3.92
N ILE A 128 -12.91 -5.62 4.40
CA ILE A 128 -13.97 -4.76 3.84
C ILE A 128 -13.68 -4.44 2.37
N ALA A 129 -12.43 -4.11 2.02
CA ALA A 129 -12.06 -3.79 0.66
C ALA A 129 -12.16 -5.00 -0.27
N MET A 130 -11.74 -6.19 0.18
CA MET A 130 -11.85 -7.45 -0.58
C MET A 130 -13.30 -7.88 -0.83
N GLU A 131 -14.18 -7.70 0.16
CA GLU A 131 -15.62 -7.96 0.02
C GLU A 131 -16.27 -6.99 -0.97
N TRP A 132 -15.79 -5.74 -1.00
CA TRP A 132 -16.33 -4.70 -1.85
C TRP A 132 -15.84 -4.78 -3.31
N SER A 133 -14.56 -5.11 -3.54
CA SER A 133 -13.98 -5.21 -4.90
C SER A 133 -12.80 -6.18 -4.96
N ARG A 134 -12.70 -6.89 -6.09
CA ARG A 134 -11.53 -7.77 -6.37
C ARG A 134 -10.28 -7.02 -6.82
N ARG A 135 -10.39 -5.72 -7.12
CA ARG A 135 -9.26 -4.87 -7.49
C ARG A 135 -9.40 -3.54 -6.76
N PHE A 136 -8.41 -3.17 -5.99
CA PHE A 136 -8.35 -1.90 -5.27
C PHE A 136 -6.91 -1.60 -4.83
N LEU A 137 -6.66 -0.35 -4.49
CA LEU A 137 -5.54 0.05 -3.65
C LEU A 137 -6.10 0.81 -2.45
N LEU A 138 -5.87 0.29 -1.25
CA LEU A 138 -6.20 0.95 0.00
C LEU A 138 -4.94 1.59 0.59
N VAL A 139 -5.04 2.86 0.93
CA VAL A 139 -3.98 3.67 1.54
C VAL A 139 -4.54 4.47 2.72
N ALA A 140 -3.69 4.90 3.64
CA ALA A 140 -4.09 5.76 4.74
C ALA A 140 -2.97 6.75 5.10
N GLN A 141 -3.34 7.93 5.60
CA GLN A 141 -2.39 8.86 6.21
C GLN A 141 -1.96 8.31 7.57
N ARG A 142 -0.74 8.59 7.95
CA ARG A 142 -0.16 8.18 9.23
C ARG A 142 -0.23 9.29 10.27
N HIS A 143 -0.20 8.91 11.53
CA HIS A 143 0.03 9.81 12.67
C HIS A 143 1.50 9.72 13.09
N ASP A 144 2.19 10.85 13.11
CA ASP A 144 3.59 10.93 13.54
C ASP A 144 3.66 11.00 15.07
N VAL A 145 4.38 10.06 15.70
CA VAL A 145 4.49 9.93 17.17
C VAL A 145 5.95 9.71 17.56
N ASP A 146 6.40 10.35 18.63
CA ASP A 146 7.74 10.10 19.18
C ASP A 146 7.74 8.77 19.97
N VAL A 147 8.56 7.83 19.49
CA VAL A 147 8.79 6.52 20.11
C VAL A 147 10.29 6.28 20.18
N ARG A 148 10.83 6.18 21.41
CA ARG A 148 12.28 6.06 21.61
C ARG A 148 12.73 4.71 22.19
N GLN A 149 11.75 3.89 22.60
CA GLN A 149 12.01 2.61 23.27
C GLN A 149 11.16 1.50 22.66
N LEU A 150 11.51 0.26 22.99
CA LEU A 150 10.66 -0.89 22.67
C LEU A 150 9.30 -0.74 23.33
N ILE A 151 8.26 -1.05 22.58
CA ILE A 151 6.87 -1.04 23.03
C ILE A 151 6.58 -2.40 23.69
N GLU A 152 5.89 -2.36 24.82
CA GLU A 152 5.28 -3.54 25.42
C GLU A 152 3.93 -3.80 24.73
N PHE A 153 3.84 -4.98 24.09
CA PHE A 153 2.64 -5.44 23.39
C PHE A 153 1.80 -6.32 24.33
N ASP A 154 1.37 -5.73 25.45
CA ASP A 154 0.48 -6.30 26.44
C ASP A 154 -1.01 -6.05 26.11
N ASP A 155 -1.92 -6.57 26.92
CA ASP A 155 -3.36 -6.34 26.74
C ASP A 155 -3.69 -4.84 26.71
N GLY A 156 -4.44 -4.41 25.68
CA GLY A 156 -4.84 -3.01 25.47
C GLY A 156 -3.72 -2.10 24.92
N TRP A 157 -2.61 -2.64 24.43
CA TRP A 157 -1.53 -1.85 23.82
C TRP A 157 -2.05 -1.05 22.62
N GLU A 158 -2.89 -1.66 21.81
CA GLU A 158 -3.40 -1.08 20.55
C GLU A 158 -4.23 0.16 20.84
N GLU A 159 -5.19 0.06 21.77
CA GLU A 159 -6.06 1.17 22.16
C GLU A 159 -5.25 2.33 22.74
N ARG A 160 -4.25 2.03 23.58
CA ARG A 160 -3.38 3.07 24.16
C ARG A 160 -2.60 3.81 23.10
N TRP A 161 -1.98 3.08 22.15
CA TRP A 161 -1.18 3.69 21.11
C TRP A 161 -2.03 4.38 20.05
N ALA A 162 -3.18 3.83 19.66
CA ALA A 162 -4.14 4.49 18.79
C ALA A 162 -4.66 5.80 19.40
N ALA A 163 -5.05 5.79 20.67
CA ALA A 163 -5.48 6.99 21.38
C ALA A 163 -4.35 8.04 21.45
N LYS A 164 -3.12 7.64 21.78
CA LYS A 164 -1.95 8.52 21.79
C LYS A 164 -1.69 9.14 20.41
N ALA A 165 -1.80 8.35 19.34
CA ALA A 165 -1.59 8.81 17.97
C ALA A 165 -2.64 9.83 17.53
N VAL A 166 -3.91 9.57 17.82
CA VAL A 166 -5.02 10.46 17.45
C VAL A 166 -5.07 11.74 18.28
N ALA A 167 -4.81 11.65 19.59
CA ALA A 167 -4.90 12.79 20.50
C ALA A 167 -3.62 13.68 20.50
N GLY A 168 -2.44 13.07 20.37
CA GLY A 168 -1.16 13.76 20.52
C GLY A 168 -0.26 13.70 19.29
N GLY A 169 -0.54 12.78 18.36
CA GLY A 169 0.20 12.65 17.12
C GLY A 169 -0.26 13.67 16.07
N LYS A 170 0.67 14.03 15.19
CA LYS A 170 0.36 14.88 14.05
C LYS A 170 -0.07 14.02 12.86
N LEU A 171 -1.30 14.17 12.37
CA LEU A 171 -1.69 13.56 11.10
C LEU A 171 -0.80 14.12 9.98
N HIS A 172 -0.02 13.24 9.36
CA HIS A 172 0.91 13.62 8.30
C HIS A 172 0.17 14.04 7.04
N SER A 173 0.85 14.78 6.14
CA SER A 173 0.24 15.21 4.89
C SER A 173 -0.16 14.04 4.00
N ALA A 174 -1.15 14.25 3.12
CA ALA A 174 -1.58 13.24 2.14
C ALA A 174 -0.50 12.86 1.10
N GLY A 175 0.65 13.53 1.12
CA GLY A 175 1.75 13.29 0.19
C GLY A 175 2.64 12.11 0.55
N ALA A 176 2.71 11.72 1.82
CA ALA A 176 3.47 10.56 2.27
C ALA A 176 2.55 9.34 2.35
N VAL A 177 2.97 8.24 1.78
CA VAL A 177 2.21 6.98 1.75
C VAL A 177 3.12 5.85 2.23
N ASP A 178 2.78 5.25 3.34
CA ASP A 178 3.58 4.22 4.02
C ASP A 178 2.88 2.86 4.08
N LEU A 179 1.64 2.80 3.61
CA LEU A 179 0.85 1.58 3.45
C LEU A 179 0.24 1.53 2.05
N PHE A 180 0.52 0.45 1.32
CA PHE A 180 -0.10 0.09 0.06
C PHE A 180 -0.69 -1.31 0.20
N LEU A 181 -2.01 -1.39 0.35
CA LEU A 181 -2.73 -2.64 0.55
C LEU A 181 -3.57 -2.95 -0.67
N TYR A 182 -3.34 -4.11 -1.30
CA TYR A 182 -3.89 -4.45 -2.60
C TYR A 182 -4.03 -5.97 -2.79
N PRO A 183 -4.93 -6.45 -3.68
CA PRO A 183 -5.06 -7.86 -4.03
C PRO A 183 -3.83 -8.41 -4.75
N LYS A 184 -3.47 -9.66 -4.46
CA LYS A 184 -2.41 -10.41 -5.13
C LYS A 184 -2.55 -10.35 -6.66
N GLY A 185 -1.42 -10.24 -7.40
CA GLY A 185 -1.39 -10.17 -8.86
C GLY A 185 -1.71 -8.80 -9.45
N GLN A 186 -1.92 -7.75 -8.65
CA GLN A 186 -2.35 -6.45 -9.18
C GLN A 186 -1.24 -5.64 -9.85
N TYR A 187 0.03 -5.81 -9.44
CA TYR A 187 1.18 -5.02 -9.88
C TYR A 187 2.26 -5.85 -10.61
N GLU A 188 1.85 -6.67 -11.58
CA GLU A 188 2.78 -7.51 -12.38
C GLU A 188 3.82 -6.70 -13.18
N HIS A 189 3.49 -5.47 -13.58
CA HIS A 189 4.30 -4.63 -14.46
C HIS A 189 4.67 -3.29 -13.81
N MET A 190 5.46 -3.36 -12.75
CA MET A 190 6.00 -2.16 -12.10
C MET A 190 7.33 -1.75 -12.71
N PRO A 191 7.57 -0.46 -13.00
CA PRO A 191 8.89 0.01 -13.38
C PRO A 191 9.96 -0.22 -12.30
N PRO A 192 11.24 -0.34 -12.67
CA PRO A 192 12.33 -0.61 -11.75
C PRO A 192 12.71 0.63 -10.92
N PHE A 193 11.83 1.04 -10.03
CA PHE A 193 12.09 2.13 -9.08
C PHE A 193 13.11 1.72 -8.02
N ALA A 194 14.11 2.57 -7.79
CA ALA A 194 14.99 2.46 -6.62
C ALA A 194 14.20 2.82 -5.35
N ILE A 195 14.25 1.94 -4.34
CA ILE A 195 13.56 2.18 -3.06
C ILE A 195 14.20 3.35 -2.29
N GLY A 196 13.43 4.02 -1.45
CA GLY A 196 13.90 5.15 -0.66
C GLY A 196 14.25 6.40 -1.48
N ARG A 197 13.85 6.45 -2.75
CA ARG A 197 13.93 7.61 -3.63
C ARG A 197 12.52 8.06 -3.99
N THR A 198 12.37 9.34 -4.38
CA THR A 198 11.07 9.91 -4.79
C THR A 198 10.42 9.13 -5.93
N ALA A 199 9.14 9.30 -6.09
CA ALA A 199 8.32 8.99 -7.26
C ALA A 199 7.64 7.61 -7.31
N TYR A 200 8.15 6.55 -6.68
CA TYR A 200 7.53 5.22 -6.78
C TYR A 200 6.14 5.18 -6.12
N ASP A 201 5.99 5.81 -4.98
CA ASP A 201 4.74 5.97 -4.24
C ASP A 201 3.69 6.73 -5.07
N ASN A 202 4.09 7.86 -5.63
CA ASN A 202 3.23 8.65 -6.52
C ASN A 202 2.81 7.87 -7.76
N TRP A 203 3.74 7.07 -8.33
CA TRP A 203 3.46 6.23 -9.51
C TRP A 203 2.45 5.13 -9.18
N ILE A 204 2.59 4.45 -8.03
CA ILE A 204 1.64 3.41 -7.62
C ILE A 204 0.22 3.98 -7.57
N LEU A 205 0.04 5.12 -6.90
CA LEU A 205 -1.24 5.80 -6.80
C LEU A 205 -1.79 6.21 -8.17
N TRP A 206 -0.94 6.85 -8.99
CA TRP A 206 -1.31 7.26 -10.32
C TRP A 206 -1.67 6.08 -11.23
N ASN A 207 -0.84 5.04 -11.25
CA ASN A 207 -1.08 3.84 -12.05
C ASN A 207 -2.39 3.14 -11.68
N THR A 208 -2.71 3.09 -10.39
CA THR A 208 -3.97 2.57 -9.87
C THR A 208 -5.16 3.28 -10.50
N VAL A 209 -5.25 4.60 -10.33
CA VAL A 209 -6.36 5.40 -10.89
C VAL A 209 -6.36 5.36 -12.41
N ALA A 210 -5.19 5.39 -12.99
CA ALA A 210 -5.00 5.36 -14.43
C ALA A 210 -5.37 4.02 -15.07
N SER A 211 -5.39 2.95 -14.31
CA SER A 211 -5.85 1.61 -14.71
C SER A 211 -7.31 1.35 -14.32
N GLU A 212 -8.04 2.41 -13.91
CA GLU A 212 -9.45 2.34 -13.50
C GLU A 212 -9.66 1.43 -12.27
N ILE A 213 -8.61 1.28 -11.45
CA ILE A 213 -8.68 0.56 -10.19
C ILE A 213 -9.09 1.56 -9.10
N PRO A 214 -10.04 1.20 -8.23
CA PRO A 214 -10.41 2.03 -7.08
C PRO A 214 -9.21 2.34 -6.18
N LEU A 215 -8.92 3.62 -5.97
CA LEU A 215 -7.99 4.11 -4.95
C LEU A 215 -8.80 4.53 -3.73
N ILE A 216 -8.64 3.82 -2.62
CA ILE A 216 -9.43 3.98 -1.40
C ILE A 216 -8.58 4.69 -0.34
N ASP A 217 -9.01 5.87 0.08
CA ASP A 217 -8.46 6.55 1.26
C ASP A 217 -9.16 6.02 2.52
N ALA A 218 -8.44 5.25 3.31
CA ALA A 218 -8.92 4.65 4.55
C ALA A 218 -8.48 5.42 5.82
N THR A 219 -7.97 6.64 5.70
CA THR A 219 -7.43 7.43 6.82
C THR A 219 -8.41 7.57 8.01
N ARG A 220 -9.71 7.52 7.77
CA ARG A 220 -10.74 7.62 8.80
C ARG A 220 -11.10 6.29 9.46
N PHE A 221 -10.58 5.19 8.96
CA PHE A 221 -10.84 3.83 9.44
C PHE A 221 -9.57 3.16 9.94
N VAL A 222 -8.49 3.23 9.16
CA VAL A 222 -7.20 2.60 9.49
C VAL A 222 -6.32 3.58 10.25
N THR A 223 -5.85 3.19 11.42
CA THR A 223 -4.89 3.95 12.21
C THR A 223 -3.48 3.45 11.93
N LEU A 224 -2.66 4.29 11.27
CA LEU A 224 -1.24 4.06 11.07
C LEU A 224 -0.43 4.96 12.01
N ILE A 225 0.55 4.38 12.70
CA ILE A 225 1.40 5.13 13.63
C ILE A 225 2.84 5.08 13.14
N HIS A 226 3.34 6.23 12.66
CA HIS A 226 4.73 6.38 12.27
C HIS A 226 5.56 6.81 13.48
N GLN A 227 6.66 6.10 13.69
CA GLN A 227 7.58 6.38 14.76
C GLN A 227 8.63 7.38 14.28
N ASN A 228 8.60 8.61 14.82
CA ASN A 228 9.50 9.68 14.41
C ASN A 228 10.96 9.29 14.57
N HIS A 229 11.75 9.57 13.57
CA HIS A 229 13.19 9.36 13.57
C HIS A 229 13.92 10.46 12.79
N ASP A 230 15.20 10.63 13.03
CA ASP A 230 16.02 11.57 12.31
C ASP A 230 16.24 11.12 10.87
N TYR A 231 15.97 12.03 9.93
CA TYR A 231 16.25 11.84 8.50
C TYR A 231 17.71 12.10 8.13
N LEU A 232 18.66 11.93 9.07
CA LEU A 232 20.09 12.18 8.83
C LEU A 232 20.65 11.40 7.62
N HIS A 233 20.09 10.23 7.33
CA HIS A 233 20.42 9.49 6.11
C HIS A 233 19.87 10.15 4.85
N ALA A 234 18.73 10.83 4.92
CA ALA A 234 18.15 11.55 3.80
C ALA A 234 18.98 12.80 3.41
N LEU A 235 19.70 13.39 4.39
CA LEU A 235 20.62 14.51 4.12
C LEU A 235 21.94 14.06 3.47
N LYS A 236 22.33 12.80 3.64
CA LYS A 236 23.54 12.22 3.02
C LYS A 236 23.29 11.59 1.67
N VAL A 237 22.06 11.22 1.39
CA VAL A 237 21.64 10.64 0.12
C VAL A 237 20.67 11.61 -0.52
N ASP A 238 20.94 11.99 -1.74
CA ASP A 238 20.13 12.91 -2.51
C ASP A 238 18.78 12.24 -2.92
N VAL A 239 17.91 12.03 -1.91
CA VAL A 239 16.63 11.34 -2.04
C VAL A 239 15.72 12.01 -3.08
N TRP A 240 15.84 13.34 -3.20
CA TRP A 240 14.98 14.14 -4.04
C TRP A 240 15.61 14.48 -5.40
N ASP A 241 16.91 14.77 -5.45
CA ASP A 241 17.56 15.32 -6.63
C ASP A 241 18.78 14.54 -7.13
N GLY A 242 19.16 13.44 -6.48
CA GLY A 242 20.23 12.55 -6.89
C GLY A 242 19.95 11.83 -8.20
N ASP A 243 20.99 11.14 -8.71
CA ASP A 243 20.89 10.41 -9.99
C ASP A 243 19.77 9.37 -9.95
N GLU A 244 19.65 8.59 -8.88
CA GLU A 244 18.60 7.59 -8.72
C GLU A 244 17.20 8.22 -8.62
N ALA A 245 17.07 9.38 -7.97
CA ALA A 245 15.83 10.12 -7.93
C ALA A 245 15.44 10.64 -9.31
N ARG A 246 16.43 11.07 -10.12
CA ARG A 246 16.22 11.47 -11.52
C ARG A 246 15.79 10.29 -12.39
N GLU A 247 16.39 9.10 -12.20
CA GLU A 247 15.97 7.87 -12.89
C GLU A 247 14.54 7.49 -12.53
N ASN A 248 14.18 7.47 -11.23
CA ASN A 248 12.82 7.21 -10.79
C ASN A 248 11.80 8.17 -11.42
N ARG A 249 12.13 9.47 -11.48
CA ARG A 249 11.25 10.47 -12.10
C ARG A 249 10.97 10.25 -13.58
N LYS A 250 11.84 9.60 -14.32
CA LYS A 250 11.59 9.27 -15.74
C LYS A 250 10.35 8.38 -15.90
N TRP A 251 10.08 7.51 -14.93
CA TRP A 251 8.93 6.60 -14.97
C TRP A 251 7.60 7.30 -14.67
N ILE A 252 7.61 8.43 -13.98
CA ILE A 252 6.41 9.27 -13.77
C ILE A 252 5.95 9.92 -15.08
N ALA A 253 6.85 10.17 -16.01
CA ALA A 253 6.64 10.71 -17.36
C ALA A 253 6.08 12.14 -17.43
N HIS A 254 5.25 12.59 -16.48
CA HIS A 254 4.67 13.92 -16.46
C HIS A 254 4.37 14.39 -15.03
N TRP A 255 4.52 15.69 -14.76
CA TRP A 255 4.31 16.27 -13.42
C TRP A 255 2.88 16.06 -12.88
N THR A 256 1.87 15.93 -13.76
CA THR A 256 0.48 15.66 -13.35
C THR A 256 0.27 14.25 -12.81
N ASN A 257 1.24 13.37 -12.96
CA ASN A 257 1.19 11.98 -12.51
C ASN A 257 1.71 11.79 -11.08
N TYR A 258 2.17 12.86 -10.42
CA TYR A 258 2.51 12.83 -9.00
C TYR A 258 1.24 12.81 -8.16
N TYR A 259 0.68 11.60 -7.96
CA TYR A 259 -0.51 11.44 -7.15
C TYR A 259 -0.16 11.30 -5.66
N SER A 260 -1.12 11.63 -4.83
CA SER A 260 -1.12 11.50 -3.37
C SER A 260 -2.43 10.89 -2.92
N ILE A 261 -2.62 10.64 -1.63
CA ILE A 261 -3.89 10.16 -1.07
C ILE A 261 -5.07 11.09 -1.42
N ALA A 262 -4.81 12.39 -1.64
CA ALA A 262 -5.84 13.34 -2.09
C ALA A 262 -6.44 13.02 -3.47
N HIS A 263 -5.81 12.14 -4.25
CA HIS A 263 -6.34 11.68 -5.54
C HIS A 263 -7.21 10.42 -5.42
N ALA A 264 -7.52 9.99 -4.19
CA ALA A 264 -8.41 8.84 -3.96
C ALA A 264 -9.76 9.03 -4.66
N THR A 265 -10.26 7.94 -5.21
CA THR A 265 -11.56 7.89 -5.89
C THR A 265 -12.67 7.45 -4.94
N TRP A 266 -12.30 6.73 -3.87
CA TRP A 266 -13.18 6.22 -2.84
C TRP A 266 -12.61 6.50 -1.45
N THR A 267 -13.46 6.43 -0.42
CA THR A 267 -13.08 6.53 0.99
C THR A 267 -13.71 5.41 1.79
N LEU A 268 -12.95 4.84 2.74
CA LEU A 268 -13.47 3.95 3.77
C LEU A 268 -13.76 4.78 5.02
N GLY A 269 -15.03 4.87 5.38
CA GLY A 269 -15.51 5.62 6.55
C GLY A 269 -15.42 4.84 7.86
N PRO A 270 -15.55 5.50 9.01
CA PRO A 270 -15.54 4.86 10.34
C PRO A 270 -16.74 3.92 10.55
N ASP A 271 -17.77 4.03 9.71
CA ASP A 271 -18.92 3.14 9.66
C ASP A 271 -18.68 1.88 8.80
N ALA A 272 -17.43 1.58 8.46
CA ALA A 272 -17.00 0.46 7.62
C ALA A 272 -17.61 0.47 6.19
N ARG A 273 -18.01 1.64 5.68
CA ARG A 273 -18.60 1.79 4.35
C ARG A 273 -17.61 2.42 3.38
N ILE A 274 -17.52 1.83 2.17
CA ILE A 274 -16.77 2.42 1.07
C ILE A 274 -17.73 3.25 0.22
N VAL A 275 -17.43 4.55 0.12
CA VAL A 275 -18.24 5.53 -0.62
C VAL A 275 -17.36 6.37 -1.54
N PRO A 276 -17.90 6.99 -2.60
CA PRO A 276 -17.13 7.90 -3.45
C PRO A 276 -16.44 9.00 -2.65
N ALA A 277 -15.18 9.28 -2.98
CA ALA A 277 -14.40 10.32 -2.32
C ALA A 277 -15.00 11.70 -2.63
N VAL A 278 -15.58 12.35 -1.62
CA VAL A 278 -16.17 13.68 -1.71
C VAL A 278 -15.54 14.61 -0.67
N GLY A 279 -15.54 15.91 -0.94
CA GLY A 279 -15.00 16.92 -0.05
C GLY A 279 -13.84 17.71 -0.66
N TRP A 280 -13.40 18.75 0.06
CA TRP A 280 -12.42 19.72 -0.41
C TRP A 280 -11.08 19.09 -0.81
N LYS A 281 -10.54 18.21 0.03
CA LYS A 281 -9.28 17.49 -0.20
C LYS A 281 -9.20 16.85 -1.60
N TYR A 282 -10.26 16.13 -1.98
CA TYR A 282 -10.31 15.41 -3.26
C TYR A 282 -10.69 16.33 -4.43
N ARG A 283 -11.55 17.34 -4.19
CA ARG A 283 -11.94 18.31 -5.23
C ARG A 283 -10.75 19.10 -5.75
N MET A 284 -9.79 19.46 -4.88
CA MET A 284 -8.57 20.17 -5.28
C MET A 284 -7.60 19.33 -6.10
N ALA A 285 -7.64 18.00 -5.95
CA ALA A 285 -6.82 17.08 -6.72
C ALA A 285 -7.40 16.73 -8.11
N ARG A 286 -8.73 16.84 -8.31
CA ARG A 286 -9.43 16.49 -9.57
C ARG A 286 -8.89 17.16 -10.84
N PRO A 287 -8.48 18.43 -10.87
CA PRO A 287 -7.93 19.03 -12.08
C PRO A 287 -6.72 18.29 -12.62
N ARG A 288 -5.83 17.80 -11.74
CA ARG A 288 -4.66 16.96 -12.14
C ARG A 288 -5.11 15.64 -12.75
N GLN A 289 -6.12 14.98 -12.18
CA GLN A 289 -6.68 13.74 -12.72
C GLN A 289 -7.21 13.94 -14.13
N LEU A 290 -8.02 14.97 -14.36
CA LEU A 290 -8.58 15.30 -15.68
C LEU A 290 -7.49 15.55 -16.71
N ILE A 291 -6.46 16.35 -16.37
CA ILE A 291 -5.32 16.61 -17.24
C ILE A 291 -4.57 15.32 -17.55
N SER A 292 -4.27 14.51 -16.55
CA SER A 292 -3.59 13.21 -16.71
C SER A 292 -4.35 12.27 -17.65
N HIS A 293 -5.67 12.14 -17.47
CA HIS A 293 -6.53 11.34 -18.35
C HIS A 293 -6.53 11.84 -19.79
N THR A 294 -6.60 13.15 -20.01
CA THR A 294 -6.60 13.77 -21.35
C THR A 294 -5.29 13.47 -22.07
N PHE A 295 -4.15 13.60 -21.40
CA PHE A 295 -2.84 13.26 -21.98
C PHE A 295 -2.72 11.76 -22.33
N ARG A 296 -3.25 10.86 -21.50
CA ARG A 296 -3.26 9.42 -21.82
C ARG A 296 -4.12 9.11 -23.03
N ALA A 297 -5.33 9.65 -23.09
CA ALA A 297 -6.24 9.48 -24.24
C ALA A 297 -5.57 9.95 -25.54
N SER A 298 -4.96 11.14 -25.52
CA SER A 298 -4.25 11.70 -26.68
C SER A 298 -3.03 10.86 -27.11
N ARG A 299 -2.31 10.26 -26.14
CA ARG A 299 -1.16 9.36 -26.41
C ARG A 299 -1.63 8.05 -27.03
N ARG A 300 -2.69 7.43 -26.48
CA ARG A 300 -3.32 6.22 -27.05
C ARG A 300 -3.82 6.45 -28.48
N ILE A 301 -4.47 7.58 -28.74
CA ILE A 301 -4.93 7.97 -30.07
C ILE A 301 -3.74 8.16 -31.02
N ARG A 302 -2.69 8.88 -30.61
CA ARG A 302 -1.47 9.07 -31.44
C ARG A 302 -0.77 7.75 -31.73
N THR A 303 -0.67 6.83 -30.78
CA THR A 303 -0.07 5.51 -30.98
C THR A 303 -0.91 4.68 -31.96
N ARG A 304 -2.25 4.65 -31.83
CA ARG A 304 -3.15 3.97 -32.76
C ARG A 304 -3.09 4.58 -34.18
N LEU A 305 -3.05 5.89 -34.29
CA LEU A 305 -2.91 6.57 -35.58
C LEU A 305 -1.55 6.28 -36.24
N ARG A 306 -0.48 6.19 -35.42
CA ARG A 306 0.86 5.84 -35.91
C ARG A 306 0.91 4.40 -36.39
N SER A 307 0.38 3.45 -35.63
CA SER A 307 0.30 2.03 -36.04
C SER A 307 -0.56 1.86 -37.30
N TRP A 308 -1.71 2.55 -37.40
CA TRP A 308 -2.56 2.53 -38.58
C TRP A 308 -1.88 3.13 -39.83
N ARG A 309 -1.11 4.25 -39.68
CA ARG A 309 -0.31 4.83 -40.78
C ARG A 309 0.80 3.89 -41.22
N LEU A 310 1.46 3.20 -40.28
CA LEU A 310 2.49 2.21 -40.59
C LEU A 310 1.91 0.99 -41.29
N ALA A 311 0.78 0.45 -40.83
CA ALA A 311 0.07 -0.64 -41.49
C ALA A 311 -0.34 -0.28 -42.96
N ARG A 312 -0.85 0.94 -43.18
CA ARG A 312 -1.17 1.42 -44.52
C ARG A 312 0.06 1.65 -45.43
N ARG A 313 1.21 1.95 -44.85
CA ARG A 313 2.43 2.26 -45.59
C ARG A 313 3.23 1.01 -45.96
N TYR A 314 3.08 -0.05 -45.19
CA TYR A 314 3.86 -1.28 -45.34
C TYR A 314 3.03 -2.54 -45.63
N GLY A 315 1.72 -2.40 -45.86
CA GLY A 315 0.88 -3.46 -46.44
C GLY A 315 0.69 -4.68 -45.51
N ALA A 316 0.49 -4.47 -44.18
CA ALA A 316 0.12 -5.55 -43.26
C ALA A 316 -1.37 -5.46 -42.91
#